data_15aba3cc75ec102ab41016b7bf7f2f71
#
_entry.id   15aba3cc75ec102ab41016b7bf7f2f71
#
_cell.length_a   1.000
_cell.length_b   1.000
_cell.length_c   1.000
_cell.angle_alpha   90.00
_cell.angle_beta   90.00
_cell.angle_gamma   90.00
#
_symmetry.space_group_name_H-M   'P 1'
#
loop_
_entity.id
_entity.type
_entity.pdbx_description
1 polymer ?
#
loop_
_entity_poly.entity_id
_entity_poly.type
_entity_poly.pdbx_seq_one_letter_code
_entity_poly.pdbx_strand_id
1 'polypeptide(L)'
;MAIMIKRGTWVYVNARKAVWPMKIVVLCGGLSMERNVSITSGTLICRALREMGHRAVLVDMFFGLEDIDIPMERLFEDLPPIKEAKVGEMAPDLDEVVASRKWKSPSKVGKGVFELCTLADVVFLGLHGACGEDGRIQAALELMGIPYTGSGFLGSALAMDKDLAKQLAASAGVRTPKWQMVYYDKGDTLMQAQSVGLPCVVKPVDSGSSIGVSIAHNAAELSAALELNRPLGRAIVEQYVKGREIDVGVLKGEGLPSIEIIPKHGFYDYINKYQAGATVEICPSPIEPAIEAELRRVAVKVHKLLGLKTYSRSDYIVDEKGDVYFLEINTLPGMTPTSLMPQEAAAAGIDYRSLCQIILDDAVKGGKRA
;
A
#
# COMPACT_ATOMS: atom_id res chain seq x y z
N MET A 1 -8.22 -13.31 -20.77
CA MET A 1 -8.11 -14.78 -20.54
C MET A 1 -6.62 -15.10 -20.50
N ALA A 2 -6.08 -15.59 -19.39
CA ALA A 2 -4.68 -16.02 -19.31
C ALA A 2 -4.59 -17.42 -19.90
N ILE A 3 -3.66 -17.62 -20.83
CA ILE A 3 -3.37 -18.94 -21.41
C ILE A 3 -1.99 -19.34 -20.95
N MET A 4 -1.89 -20.45 -20.20
CA MET A 4 -0.60 -21.01 -19.78
C MET A 4 0.04 -21.69 -20.99
N ILE A 5 1.16 -21.16 -21.47
CA ILE A 5 2.02 -21.83 -22.45
C ILE A 5 3.06 -22.62 -21.65
N LYS A 6 3.29 -23.90 -22.01
CA LYS A 6 4.25 -24.81 -21.36
C LYS A 6 5.55 -24.11 -20.97
N ARG A 7 5.94 -24.25 -19.68
CA ARG A 7 7.13 -23.72 -18.99
C ARG A 7 6.98 -22.38 -18.26
N GLY A 8 5.83 -22.13 -17.60
CA GLY A 8 5.76 -21.03 -16.60
C GLY A 8 5.69 -19.61 -17.17
N THR A 9 5.49 -19.45 -18.48
CA THR A 9 5.32 -18.14 -19.11
C THR A 9 3.84 -17.87 -19.31
N TRP A 10 3.32 -16.82 -18.67
CA TRP A 10 1.97 -16.36 -18.86
C TRP A 10 1.91 -15.35 -20.00
N VAL A 11 1.10 -15.63 -21.01
CA VAL A 11 0.76 -14.64 -22.03
C VAL A 11 -0.69 -14.21 -21.78
N TYR A 12 -0.86 -12.98 -21.36
CA TYR A 12 -2.17 -12.34 -21.32
C TYR A 12 -2.58 -12.00 -22.76
N VAL A 13 -3.39 -12.85 -23.36
CA VAL A 13 -4.00 -12.52 -24.66
C VAL A 13 -5.06 -11.45 -24.40
N ASN A 14 -4.76 -10.24 -24.83
CA ASN A 14 -5.70 -9.12 -24.86
C ASN A 14 -6.87 -9.48 -25.79
N ALA A 15 -7.89 -10.14 -25.26
CA ALA A 15 -9.19 -10.07 -25.87
C ALA A 15 -9.72 -8.66 -25.58
N ARG A 16 -9.54 -7.72 -26.50
CA ARG A 16 -10.23 -6.43 -26.52
C ARG A 16 -11.74 -6.70 -26.51
N LYS A 17 -12.31 -6.91 -25.30
CA LYS A 17 -13.72 -6.60 -25.10
C LYS A 17 -13.81 -5.09 -25.31
N ALA A 18 -14.78 -4.64 -26.10
CA ALA A 18 -15.10 -3.22 -26.19
C ALA A 18 -15.34 -2.72 -24.75
N VAL A 19 -14.36 -2.04 -24.20
CA VAL A 19 -14.44 -1.46 -22.86
C VAL A 19 -15.31 -0.23 -23.03
N TRP A 20 -16.54 -0.28 -22.54
CA TRP A 20 -17.40 0.88 -22.48
C TRP A 20 -16.69 1.94 -21.62
N PRO A 21 -16.64 3.22 -22.03
CA PRO A 21 -16.04 4.27 -21.21
C PRO A 21 -16.77 4.32 -19.87
N MET A 22 -16.08 3.89 -18.80
CA MET A 22 -16.61 3.93 -17.44
C MET A 22 -16.39 5.30 -16.80
N LYS A 23 -17.32 5.70 -15.96
CA LYS A 23 -17.18 6.84 -15.03
C LYS A 23 -16.38 6.37 -13.82
N ILE A 24 -15.19 6.89 -13.62
CA ILE A 24 -14.27 6.45 -12.55
C ILE A 24 -13.89 7.64 -11.68
N VAL A 25 -14.08 7.53 -10.38
CA VAL A 25 -13.46 8.44 -9.43
C VAL A 25 -12.12 7.84 -8.99
N VAL A 26 -11.03 8.55 -9.17
CA VAL A 26 -9.72 8.19 -8.63
C VAL A 26 -9.51 8.99 -7.35
N LEU A 27 -9.61 8.33 -6.19
CA LEU A 27 -9.33 8.94 -4.89
C LEU A 27 -7.83 8.92 -4.62
N CYS A 28 -7.29 10.10 -4.28
CA CYS A 28 -5.89 10.27 -3.91
C CYS A 28 -5.74 11.23 -2.72
N GLY A 29 -4.52 11.56 -2.35
CA GLY A 29 -4.23 12.52 -1.27
C GLY A 29 -4.63 11.97 0.09
N GLY A 30 -5.69 12.52 0.66
CA GLY A 30 -6.11 12.19 2.00
C GLY A 30 -5.24 12.87 3.08
N LEU A 31 -5.35 12.42 4.32
CA LEU A 31 -4.62 12.97 5.46
C LEU A 31 -3.74 11.88 6.09
N SER A 32 -2.63 11.57 5.43
CA SER A 32 -1.62 10.61 5.88
C SER A 32 -0.22 11.13 5.57
N MET A 33 0.79 10.58 6.23
CA MET A 33 2.19 10.90 5.97
C MET A 33 2.64 10.50 4.54
N GLU A 34 1.86 9.67 3.85
CA GLU A 34 2.08 9.22 2.48
C GLU A 34 1.26 10.00 1.44
N ARG A 35 0.67 11.14 1.86
CA ARG A 35 -0.18 11.99 1.01
C ARG A 35 0.45 12.33 -0.35
N ASN A 36 1.72 12.72 -0.38
CA ASN A 36 2.39 13.13 -1.62
C ASN A 36 2.56 11.95 -2.60
N VAL A 37 2.83 10.76 -2.07
CA VAL A 37 2.88 9.51 -2.85
C VAL A 37 1.51 9.19 -3.42
N SER A 38 0.47 9.33 -2.61
CA SER A 38 -0.92 9.10 -3.00
C SER A 38 -1.37 10.05 -4.13
N ILE A 39 -1.05 11.34 -4.04
CA ILE A 39 -1.36 12.31 -5.10
C ILE A 39 -0.65 11.93 -6.40
N THR A 40 0.62 11.55 -6.32
CA THR A 40 1.41 11.13 -7.50
C THR A 40 0.85 9.85 -8.11
N SER A 41 0.59 8.82 -7.31
CA SER A 41 -0.03 7.56 -7.75
C SER A 41 -1.39 7.81 -8.40
N GLY A 42 -2.28 8.56 -7.73
CA GLY A 42 -3.61 8.87 -8.25
C GLY A 42 -3.57 9.66 -9.56
N THR A 43 -2.64 10.61 -9.69
CA THR A 43 -2.41 11.38 -10.92
C THR A 43 -2.06 10.47 -12.09
N LEU A 44 -1.13 9.54 -11.90
CA LEU A 44 -0.67 8.62 -12.94
C LEU A 44 -1.74 7.58 -13.28
N ILE A 45 -2.44 7.04 -12.28
CA ILE A 45 -3.60 6.15 -12.48
C ILE A 45 -4.68 6.85 -13.30
N CYS A 46 -5.08 8.07 -12.91
CA CYS A 46 -6.11 8.83 -13.60
C CYS A 46 -5.74 9.10 -15.07
N ARG A 47 -4.47 9.45 -15.32
CA ARG A 47 -3.94 9.64 -16.68
C ARG A 47 -4.01 8.35 -17.49
N ALA A 48 -3.53 7.23 -16.95
CA ALA A 48 -3.57 5.93 -17.61
C ALA A 48 -5.01 5.49 -17.94
N LEU A 49 -5.96 5.69 -17.02
CA LEU A 49 -7.37 5.38 -17.24
C LEU A 49 -7.99 6.25 -18.34
N ARG A 50 -7.66 7.56 -18.40
CA ARG A 50 -8.11 8.45 -19.48
C ARG A 50 -7.52 8.07 -20.84
N GLU A 51 -6.24 7.69 -20.89
CA GLU A 51 -5.58 7.20 -22.12
C GLU A 51 -6.19 5.90 -22.64
N MET A 52 -6.80 5.10 -21.76
CA MET A 52 -7.57 3.91 -22.13
C MET A 52 -9.02 4.21 -22.53
N GLY A 53 -9.44 5.49 -22.52
CA GLY A 53 -10.74 5.94 -22.95
C GLY A 53 -11.81 6.00 -21.84
N HIS A 54 -11.44 5.81 -20.57
CA HIS A 54 -12.36 5.99 -19.45
C HIS A 54 -12.55 7.46 -19.07
N ARG A 55 -13.69 7.78 -18.46
CA ARG A 55 -14.01 9.09 -17.92
C ARG A 55 -13.58 9.16 -16.46
N ALA A 56 -12.27 9.31 -16.22
CA ALA A 56 -11.68 9.30 -14.88
C ALA A 56 -11.56 10.73 -14.32
N VAL A 57 -12.05 10.95 -13.11
CA VAL A 57 -11.95 12.20 -12.33
C VAL A 57 -11.04 11.98 -11.14
N LEU A 58 -9.95 12.77 -11.05
CA LEU A 58 -9.02 12.76 -9.93
C LEU A 58 -9.56 13.63 -8.80
N VAL A 59 -9.66 13.08 -7.60
CA VAL A 59 -10.20 13.80 -6.42
C VAL A 59 -9.30 13.55 -5.22
N ASP A 60 -8.88 14.62 -4.57
CA ASP A 60 -8.25 14.53 -3.27
C ASP A 60 -9.30 14.20 -2.21
N MET A 61 -9.11 13.06 -1.53
CA MET A 61 -10.07 12.60 -0.52
C MET A 61 -10.28 13.61 0.62
N PHE A 62 -9.23 14.35 1.03
CA PHE A 62 -9.32 15.29 2.13
C PHE A 62 -9.91 16.65 1.74
N PHE A 63 -9.51 17.21 0.59
CA PHE A 63 -10.03 18.50 0.10
C PHE A 63 -11.40 18.36 -0.58
N GLY A 64 -11.69 17.21 -1.18
CA GLY A 64 -12.93 17.01 -1.93
C GLY A 64 -12.99 17.86 -3.20
N LEU A 65 -14.14 18.47 -3.44
CA LEU A 65 -14.43 19.25 -4.66
C LEU A 65 -14.25 20.75 -4.48
N GLU A 66 -13.63 21.23 -3.39
CA GLU A 66 -13.61 22.67 -3.06
C GLU A 66 -12.84 23.55 -4.04
N ASP A 67 -11.97 22.96 -4.88
CA ASP A 67 -11.19 23.67 -5.91
C ASP A 67 -11.59 23.26 -7.34
N ILE A 68 -12.76 22.64 -7.50
CA ILE A 68 -13.30 22.23 -8.81
C ILE A 68 -14.48 23.10 -9.17
N ASP A 69 -14.31 23.97 -10.16
CA ASP A 69 -15.34 24.91 -10.64
C ASP A 69 -16.32 24.29 -11.66
N ILE A 70 -16.31 22.99 -11.84
CA ILE A 70 -17.21 22.26 -12.73
C ILE A 70 -18.37 21.70 -11.90
N PRO A 71 -19.66 21.89 -12.31
CA PRO A 71 -20.78 21.23 -11.65
C PRO A 71 -20.58 19.70 -11.55
N MET A 72 -20.90 19.12 -10.39
CA MET A 72 -20.64 17.71 -10.10
C MET A 72 -21.21 16.77 -11.16
N GLU A 73 -22.41 17.07 -11.67
CA GLU A 73 -23.11 16.27 -12.67
C GLU A 73 -22.38 16.22 -14.01
N ARG A 74 -21.53 17.21 -14.27
CA ARG A 74 -20.76 17.36 -15.52
C ARG A 74 -19.32 16.88 -15.41
N LEU A 75 -18.83 16.53 -14.23
CA LEU A 75 -17.41 16.20 -14.02
C LEU A 75 -16.90 15.04 -14.87
N PHE A 76 -17.78 14.08 -15.21
CA PHE A 76 -17.42 12.97 -16.10
C PHE A 76 -17.53 13.30 -17.58
N GLU A 77 -18.09 14.44 -17.92
CA GLU A 77 -18.22 14.94 -19.30
C GLU A 77 -17.17 15.99 -19.59
N ASP A 78 -17.04 16.96 -18.70
CA ASP A 78 -16.07 18.06 -18.76
C ASP A 78 -14.88 17.76 -17.83
N LEU A 79 -14.08 16.75 -18.16
CA LEU A 79 -13.02 16.22 -17.30
C LEU A 79 -12.06 17.33 -16.83
N PRO A 80 -11.89 17.56 -15.50
CA PRO A 80 -10.93 18.54 -14.99
C PRO A 80 -9.51 18.23 -15.46
N PRO A 81 -8.66 19.24 -15.67
CA PRO A 81 -7.26 19.01 -16.02
C PRO A 81 -6.54 18.29 -14.88
N ILE A 82 -5.66 17.37 -15.24
CA ILE A 82 -4.80 16.67 -14.27
C ILE A 82 -3.54 17.51 -14.08
N LYS A 83 -3.36 18.07 -12.88
CA LYS A 83 -2.13 18.77 -12.50
C LYS A 83 -0.99 17.77 -12.32
N GLU A 84 0.21 18.15 -12.70
CA GLU A 84 1.39 17.33 -12.42
C GLU A 84 1.66 17.29 -10.91
N ALA A 85 1.99 16.11 -10.42
CA ALA A 85 2.38 15.89 -9.04
C ALA A 85 3.73 15.17 -9.01
N LYS A 86 4.55 15.51 -8.01
CA LYS A 86 5.82 14.84 -7.71
C LYS A 86 5.86 14.52 -6.23
N VAL A 87 6.47 13.41 -5.87
CA VAL A 87 6.74 13.10 -4.46
C VAL A 87 7.79 14.09 -3.96
N GLY A 88 7.49 14.78 -2.86
CA GLY A 88 8.43 15.69 -2.21
C GLY A 88 9.53 14.91 -1.46
N GLU A 89 10.65 15.59 -1.16
CA GLU A 89 11.77 15.00 -0.41
C GLU A 89 11.44 14.76 1.07
N MET A 90 10.45 15.46 1.60
CA MET A 90 10.01 15.33 2.99
C MET A 90 8.55 14.91 3.07
N ALA A 91 8.21 14.25 4.16
CA ALA A 91 6.82 13.96 4.50
C ALA A 91 6.00 15.26 4.64
N PRO A 92 4.71 15.25 4.32
CA PRO A 92 3.86 16.44 4.41
C PRO A 92 3.67 16.88 5.86
N ASP A 93 3.60 18.20 6.08
CA ASP A 93 3.07 18.77 7.33
C ASP A 93 1.55 18.64 7.34
N LEU A 94 1.02 17.71 8.12
CA LEU A 94 -0.42 17.43 8.15
C LEU A 94 -1.22 18.56 8.81
N ASP A 95 -0.63 19.32 9.73
CA ASP A 95 -1.29 20.46 10.36
C ASP A 95 -1.47 21.60 9.35
N GLU A 96 -0.46 21.85 8.52
CA GLU A 96 -0.56 22.80 7.41
C GLU A 96 -1.61 22.35 6.39
N VAL A 97 -1.64 21.06 6.04
CA VAL A 97 -2.68 20.49 5.16
C VAL A 97 -4.08 20.70 5.73
N VAL A 98 -4.28 20.45 7.03
CA VAL A 98 -5.57 20.68 7.71
C VAL A 98 -5.93 22.18 7.71
N ALA A 99 -4.96 23.05 7.99
CA ALA A 99 -5.18 24.48 8.04
C ALA A 99 -5.56 25.07 6.66
N SER A 100 -5.00 24.53 5.58
CA SER A 100 -5.22 25.02 4.21
C SER A 100 -6.60 24.68 3.64
N ARG A 101 -7.32 23.63 4.17
CA ARG A 101 -8.66 23.28 3.68
C ARG A 101 -9.68 24.39 3.94
N LYS A 102 -10.41 24.80 2.90
CA LYS A 102 -11.44 25.85 2.97
C LYS A 102 -12.65 25.40 3.78
N TRP A 103 -13.14 24.20 3.54
CA TRP A 103 -14.26 23.63 4.29
C TRP A 103 -13.82 23.16 5.68
N LYS A 104 -14.13 23.98 6.68
CA LYS A 104 -13.75 23.68 8.09
C LYS A 104 -14.69 22.63 8.68
N SER A 105 -14.22 21.39 8.73
CA SER A 105 -14.95 20.23 9.24
C SER A 105 -13.96 19.24 9.88
N PRO A 106 -14.37 18.50 10.92
CA PRO A 106 -13.56 17.42 11.50
C PRO A 106 -13.48 16.18 10.59
N SER A 107 -14.27 16.11 9.52
CA SER A 107 -14.29 14.99 8.58
C SER A 107 -12.93 14.79 7.92
N LYS A 108 -12.51 13.53 7.79
CA LYS A 108 -11.33 13.14 7.01
C LYS A 108 -11.64 13.02 5.51
N VAL A 109 -12.91 13.13 5.13
CA VAL A 109 -13.40 13.11 3.75
C VAL A 109 -13.95 14.48 3.41
N GLY A 110 -13.50 15.07 2.32
CA GLY A 110 -13.85 16.40 1.85
C GLY A 110 -15.28 16.47 1.31
N LYS A 111 -15.77 17.71 1.21
CA LYS A 111 -17.13 17.97 0.70
C LYS A 111 -17.31 17.45 -0.72
N GLY A 112 -18.41 16.77 -0.99
CA GLY A 112 -18.79 16.28 -2.32
C GLY A 112 -18.11 14.99 -2.77
N VAL A 113 -17.17 14.40 -1.97
CA VAL A 113 -16.45 13.19 -2.35
C VAL A 113 -17.39 11.99 -2.49
N PHE A 114 -18.19 11.70 -1.47
CA PHE A 114 -19.09 10.56 -1.51
C PHE A 114 -20.21 10.75 -2.53
N GLU A 115 -20.74 11.95 -2.64
CA GLU A 115 -21.76 12.29 -3.65
C GLU A 115 -21.24 12.03 -5.06
N LEU A 116 -20.00 12.45 -5.37
CA LEU A 116 -19.38 12.15 -6.65
C LEU A 116 -19.13 10.65 -6.85
N CYS A 117 -18.71 9.95 -5.79
CA CYS A 117 -18.49 8.51 -5.85
C CYS A 117 -19.79 7.74 -6.18
N THR A 118 -20.97 8.23 -5.76
CA THR A 118 -22.25 7.61 -6.12
C THR A 118 -22.62 7.78 -7.60
N LEU A 119 -22.04 8.74 -8.30
CA LEU A 119 -22.24 8.97 -9.73
C LEU A 119 -21.26 8.17 -10.61
N ALA A 120 -20.27 7.53 -10.00
CA ALA A 120 -19.28 6.71 -10.69
C ALA A 120 -19.71 5.25 -10.83
N ASP A 121 -19.22 4.57 -11.87
CA ASP A 121 -19.37 3.12 -12.00
C ASP A 121 -18.47 2.36 -11.01
N VAL A 122 -17.31 2.99 -10.64
CA VAL A 122 -16.33 2.44 -9.73
C VAL A 122 -15.39 3.52 -9.18
N VAL A 123 -14.91 3.33 -7.96
CA VAL A 123 -13.87 4.17 -7.34
C VAL A 123 -12.53 3.45 -7.41
N PHE A 124 -11.53 4.09 -8.00
CA PHE A 124 -10.15 3.60 -7.95
C PHE A 124 -9.43 4.23 -6.75
N LEU A 125 -8.99 3.39 -5.81
CA LEU A 125 -8.27 3.84 -4.63
C LEU A 125 -6.78 3.99 -4.94
N GLY A 126 -6.33 5.23 -5.13
CA GLY A 126 -4.91 5.61 -5.22
C GLY A 126 -4.40 6.20 -3.91
N LEU A 127 -5.00 5.79 -2.79
CA LEU A 127 -4.68 6.25 -1.44
C LEU A 127 -3.55 5.43 -0.83
N HIS A 128 -2.84 6.01 0.15
CA HIS A 128 -1.82 5.33 0.94
C HIS A 128 -1.90 5.75 2.41
N GLY A 129 -1.56 4.80 3.30
CA GLY A 129 -1.52 5.02 4.74
C GLY A 129 -2.90 5.20 5.39
N ALA A 130 -2.92 5.95 6.49
CA ALA A 130 -4.12 6.13 7.31
C ALA A 130 -5.31 6.67 6.53
N CYS A 131 -6.50 6.19 6.85
CA CYS A 131 -7.78 6.41 6.18
C CYS A 131 -7.87 5.86 4.75
N GLY A 132 -6.76 5.48 4.11
CA GLY A 132 -6.72 4.90 2.77
C GLY A 132 -6.58 3.38 2.78
N GLU A 133 -5.65 2.85 3.59
CA GLU A 133 -5.30 1.43 3.64
C GLU A 133 -5.80 0.70 4.89
N ASP A 134 -6.43 1.39 5.82
CA ASP A 134 -6.82 0.88 7.15
C ASP A 134 -8.28 0.41 7.25
N GLY A 135 -8.97 0.28 6.12
CA GLY A 135 -10.34 -0.21 6.04
C GLY A 135 -11.43 0.87 6.20
N ARG A 136 -11.09 2.10 6.64
CA ARG A 136 -12.10 3.14 6.92
C ARG A 136 -12.84 3.60 5.67
N ILE A 137 -12.12 3.98 4.62
CA ILE A 137 -12.74 4.39 3.36
C ILE A 137 -13.47 3.23 2.68
N GLN A 138 -12.90 2.02 2.76
CA GLN A 138 -13.50 0.80 2.23
C GLN A 138 -14.85 0.52 2.90
N ALA A 139 -14.92 0.60 4.23
CA ALA A 139 -16.18 0.42 4.98
C ALA A 139 -17.24 1.45 4.59
N ALA A 140 -16.85 2.72 4.42
CA ALA A 140 -17.77 3.77 3.98
C ALA A 140 -18.34 3.49 2.59
N LEU A 141 -17.48 3.11 1.63
CA LEU A 141 -17.90 2.78 0.26
C LEU A 141 -18.79 1.52 0.23
N GLU A 142 -18.48 0.49 1.04
CA GLU A 142 -19.29 -0.73 1.16
C GLU A 142 -20.71 -0.41 1.69
N LEU A 143 -20.81 0.40 2.76
CA LEU A 143 -22.11 0.82 3.31
C LEU A 143 -22.95 1.62 2.31
N MET A 144 -22.30 2.33 1.39
CA MET A 144 -22.98 3.08 0.33
C MET A 144 -23.23 2.25 -0.94
N GLY A 145 -22.80 0.99 -0.99
CA GLY A 145 -22.94 0.12 -2.16
C GLY A 145 -22.09 0.56 -3.36
N ILE A 146 -21.01 1.33 -3.13
CA ILE A 146 -20.14 1.87 -4.18
C ILE A 146 -19.03 0.88 -4.49
N PRO A 147 -18.90 0.38 -5.74
CA PRO A 147 -17.78 -0.48 -6.13
C PRO A 147 -16.44 0.28 -6.06
N TYR A 148 -15.39 -0.40 -5.57
CA TYR A 148 -14.06 0.17 -5.47
C TYR A 148 -12.97 -0.87 -5.72
N THR A 149 -11.74 -0.42 -6.00
CA THR A 149 -10.59 -1.29 -6.26
C THR A 149 -9.88 -1.73 -4.98
N GLY A 150 -9.28 -2.93 -5.00
CA GLY A 150 -8.46 -3.45 -3.91
C GLY A 150 -9.24 -4.29 -2.89
N SER A 151 -8.70 -4.37 -1.69
CA SER A 151 -9.19 -5.24 -0.61
C SER A 151 -10.35 -4.60 0.17
N GLY A 152 -11.23 -5.43 0.76
CA GLY A 152 -12.33 -4.97 1.59
C GLY A 152 -11.87 -4.45 2.96
N PHE A 153 -12.81 -3.84 3.71
CA PHE A 153 -12.52 -3.13 4.96
C PHE A 153 -11.80 -4.00 5.99
N LEU A 154 -12.26 -5.25 6.20
CA LEU A 154 -11.70 -6.14 7.22
C LEU A 154 -10.25 -6.53 6.89
N GLY A 155 -10.00 -6.96 5.65
CA GLY A 155 -8.65 -7.33 5.21
C GLY A 155 -7.68 -6.15 5.28
N SER A 156 -8.12 -4.96 4.88
CA SER A 156 -7.33 -3.73 4.97
C SER A 156 -6.99 -3.37 6.42
N ALA A 157 -7.97 -3.46 7.33
CA ALA A 157 -7.75 -3.18 8.75
C ALA A 157 -6.78 -4.18 9.41
N LEU A 158 -6.91 -5.48 9.09
CA LEU A 158 -6.02 -6.53 9.60
C LEU A 158 -4.59 -6.39 9.05
N ALA A 159 -4.45 -6.02 7.78
CA ALA A 159 -3.15 -5.83 7.14
C ALA A 159 -2.40 -4.60 7.68
N MET A 160 -3.12 -3.52 7.97
CA MET A 160 -2.54 -2.28 8.50
C MET A 160 -1.97 -2.47 9.92
N ASP A 161 -2.60 -3.27 10.77
CA ASP A 161 -2.11 -3.57 12.12
C ASP A 161 -1.05 -4.68 12.06
N LYS A 162 0.23 -4.30 12.20
CA LYS A 162 1.36 -5.21 12.09
C LYS A 162 1.31 -6.35 13.11
N ASP A 163 0.79 -6.10 14.31
CA ASP A 163 0.66 -7.12 15.35
C ASP A 163 -0.38 -8.17 14.95
N LEU A 164 -1.57 -7.74 14.51
CA LEU A 164 -2.62 -8.66 14.06
C LEU A 164 -2.21 -9.43 12.80
N ALA A 165 -1.60 -8.76 11.83
CA ALA A 165 -1.10 -9.40 10.62
C ALA A 165 -0.06 -10.49 10.95
N LYS A 166 0.90 -10.20 11.85
CA LYS A 166 1.93 -11.14 12.29
C LYS A 166 1.34 -12.30 13.11
N GLN A 167 0.39 -12.04 14.01
CA GLN A 167 -0.29 -13.09 14.78
C GLN A 167 -1.01 -14.08 13.85
N LEU A 168 -1.77 -13.59 12.89
CA LEU A 168 -2.45 -14.41 11.89
C LEU A 168 -1.45 -15.18 11.03
N ALA A 169 -0.42 -14.51 10.50
CA ALA A 169 0.62 -15.15 9.69
C ALA A 169 1.34 -16.27 10.48
N ALA A 170 1.75 -16.00 11.72
CA ALA A 170 2.41 -16.98 12.59
C ALA A 170 1.50 -18.16 12.91
N SER A 171 0.22 -17.94 13.21
CA SER A 171 -0.76 -19.01 13.48
C SER A 171 -0.95 -19.94 12.27
N ALA A 172 -0.74 -19.43 11.07
CA ALA A 172 -0.76 -20.20 9.83
C ALA A 172 0.60 -20.82 9.46
N GLY A 173 1.61 -20.74 10.36
CA GLY A 173 2.94 -21.31 10.13
C GLY A 173 3.80 -20.49 9.15
N VAL A 174 3.54 -19.20 9.00
CA VAL A 174 4.43 -18.27 8.29
C VAL A 174 5.46 -17.74 9.29
N ARG A 175 6.74 -17.85 8.96
CA ARG A 175 7.82 -17.34 9.81
C ARG A 175 7.81 -15.82 9.79
N THR A 176 7.94 -15.22 10.98
CA THR A 176 8.05 -13.76 11.19
C THR A 176 9.05 -13.51 12.30
N PRO A 177 9.77 -12.38 12.35
CA PRO A 177 10.63 -12.07 13.48
C PRO A 177 9.86 -12.15 14.80
N LYS A 178 10.49 -12.65 15.86
CA LYS A 178 9.91 -12.63 17.21
C LYS A 178 9.59 -11.18 17.58
N TRP A 179 8.45 -10.92 18.17
CA TRP A 179 8.03 -9.55 18.50
C TRP A 179 7.30 -9.46 19.83
N GLN A 180 7.20 -8.25 20.33
CA GLN A 180 6.46 -7.86 21.53
C GLN A 180 5.76 -6.52 21.29
N MET A 181 4.50 -6.44 21.69
CA MET A 181 3.78 -5.16 21.77
C MET A 181 4.19 -4.38 23.02
N VAL A 182 4.40 -3.08 22.86
CA VAL A 182 4.66 -2.12 23.92
C VAL A 182 3.51 -1.12 23.98
N TYR A 183 2.92 -0.97 25.15
CA TYR A 183 1.85 -0.04 25.45
C TYR A 183 2.34 1.01 26.46
N TYR A 184 2.25 2.29 26.10
CA TYR A 184 2.80 3.37 26.91
C TYR A 184 1.98 3.71 28.16
N ASP A 185 0.74 3.23 28.24
CA ASP A 185 -0.15 3.32 29.39
C ASP A 185 -0.06 2.11 30.35
N LYS A 186 0.73 1.07 30.02
CA LYS A 186 0.81 -0.18 30.78
C LYS A 186 2.15 -0.37 31.52
N GLY A 187 2.77 0.70 32.01
CA GLY A 187 3.98 0.62 32.83
C GLY A 187 5.28 0.77 32.03
N ASP A 188 6.37 0.19 32.57
CA ASP A 188 7.72 0.37 32.02
C ASP A 188 7.87 -0.28 30.64
N THR A 189 8.12 0.56 29.64
CA THR A 189 8.22 0.16 28.23
C THR A 189 9.47 -0.67 27.94
N LEU A 190 10.58 -0.44 28.65
CA LEU A 190 11.80 -1.25 28.52
C LEU A 190 11.58 -2.66 29.05
N MET A 191 10.86 -2.81 30.17
CA MET A 191 10.50 -4.12 30.69
C MET A 191 9.59 -4.89 29.73
N GLN A 192 8.61 -4.22 29.11
CA GLN A 192 7.75 -4.84 28.09
C GLN A 192 8.56 -5.33 26.90
N ALA A 193 9.57 -4.58 26.43
CA ALA A 193 10.41 -4.93 25.30
C ALA A 193 11.47 -5.99 25.58
N GLN A 194 11.77 -6.28 26.86
CA GLN A 194 12.90 -7.12 27.30
C GLN A 194 12.92 -8.53 26.68
N SER A 195 11.74 -9.09 26.37
CA SER A 195 11.63 -10.47 25.85
C SER A 195 12.16 -10.63 24.43
N VAL A 196 12.35 -9.54 23.69
CA VAL A 196 12.81 -9.58 22.30
C VAL A 196 14.33 -9.69 22.22
N GLY A 197 15.05 -9.00 23.12
CA GLY A 197 16.51 -8.91 23.10
C GLY A 197 17.04 -7.87 22.11
N LEU A 198 18.37 -7.79 22.03
CA LEU A 198 19.09 -6.86 21.16
C LEU A 198 20.00 -7.62 20.18
N PRO A 199 20.22 -7.11 18.95
CA PRO A 199 19.57 -5.95 18.38
C PRO A 199 18.09 -6.17 18.07
N CYS A 200 17.30 -5.08 18.10
CA CYS A 200 15.87 -5.14 17.79
C CYS A 200 15.43 -3.95 16.93
N VAL A 201 14.24 -4.04 16.35
CA VAL A 201 13.60 -2.98 15.57
C VAL A 201 12.38 -2.48 16.34
N VAL A 202 12.29 -1.17 16.56
CA VAL A 202 11.12 -0.51 17.13
C VAL A 202 10.39 0.20 16.00
N LYS A 203 9.09 -0.01 15.90
CA LYS A 203 8.27 0.63 14.84
C LYS A 203 6.83 0.87 15.27
N PRO A 204 6.14 1.85 14.67
CA PRO A 204 4.69 2.01 14.83
C PRO A 204 3.94 0.75 14.41
N VAL A 205 2.81 0.49 15.06
CA VAL A 205 1.97 -0.68 14.75
C VAL A 205 1.22 -0.51 13.42
N ASP A 206 0.70 0.70 13.16
CA ASP A 206 -0.25 1.02 12.11
C ASP A 206 0.17 2.22 11.23
N SER A 207 1.47 2.39 11.04
CA SER A 207 2.06 3.43 10.19
C SER A 207 2.80 2.82 9.00
N GLY A 208 2.85 3.56 7.88
CA GLY A 208 3.59 3.20 6.67
C GLY A 208 4.91 3.94 6.50
N SER A 209 5.56 3.72 5.36
CA SER A 209 6.76 4.44 4.88
C SER A 209 7.95 4.49 5.84
N SER A 210 8.12 3.50 6.70
CA SER A 210 9.22 3.39 7.69
C SER A 210 9.36 4.60 8.64
N ILE A 211 8.32 5.44 8.74
CA ILE A 211 8.32 6.59 9.66
C ILE A 211 8.19 6.06 11.10
N GLY A 212 9.10 6.50 11.98
CA GLY A 212 9.17 6.03 13.37
C GLY A 212 9.86 4.67 13.54
N VAL A 213 10.41 4.09 12.48
CA VAL A 213 11.21 2.86 12.55
C VAL A 213 12.62 3.17 13.03
N SER A 214 13.12 2.38 13.98
CA SER A 214 14.48 2.50 14.50
C SER A 214 15.08 1.14 14.79
N ILE A 215 16.35 0.95 14.47
CA ILE A 215 17.13 -0.23 14.86
C ILE A 215 17.88 0.11 16.14
N ALA A 216 17.72 -0.70 17.18
CA ALA A 216 18.38 -0.50 18.48
C ALA A 216 19.38 -1.63 18.75
N HIS A 217 20.66 -1.27 18.94
CA HIS A 217 21.74 -2.21 19.24
C HIS A 217 22.06 -2.27 20.73
N ASN A 218 21.58 -1.32 21.51
CA ASN A 218 21.80 -1.24 22.97
C ASN A 218 20.57 -0.62 23.66
N ALA A 219 20.59 -0.65 24.99
CA ALA A 219 19.45 -0.20 25.81
C ALA A 219 19.18 1.33 25.66
N ALA A 220 20.19 2.15 25.43
CA ALA A 220 20.00 3.58 25.24
C ALA A 220 19.30 3.87 23.91
N GLU A 221 19.71 3.21 22.83
CA GLU A 221 19.04 3.30 21.52
C GLU A 221 17.60 2.77 21.59
N LEU A 222 17.36 1.64 22.30
CA LEU A 222 16.01 1.12 22.52
C LEU A 222 15.13 2.14 23.26
N SER A 223 15.64 2.75 24.32
CA SER A 223 14.91 3.79 25.06
C SER A 223 14.55 4.97 24.17
N ALA A 224 15.50 5.48 23.38
CA ALA A 224 15.28 6.59 22.45
C ALA A 224 14.23 6.23 21.37
N ALA A 225 14.30 5.02 20.81
CA ALA A 225 13.36 4.53 19.81
C ALA A 225 11.94 4.37 20.37
N LEU A 226 11.81 3.91 21.61
CA LEU A 226 10.53 3.84 22.30
C LEU A 226 9.97 5.24 22.55
N GLU A 227 10.78 6.21 23.02
CA GLU A 227 10.32 7.58 23.23
C GLU A 227 9.84 8.25 21.93
N LEU A 228 10.50 8.00 20.81
CA LEU A 228 10.06 8.50 19.49
C LEU A 228 8.63 8.03 19.15
N ASN A 229 8.27 6.82 19.53
CA ASN A 229 6.96 6.22 19.25
C ASN A 229 5.91 6.49 20.35
N ARG A 230 6.28 7.12 21.47
CA ARG A 230 5.37 7.41 22.60
C ARG A 230 4.09 8.16 22.20
N PRO A 231 4.12 9.18 21.31
CA PRO A 231 2.91 9.91 20.91
C PRO A 231 1.84 9.02 20.24
N LEU A 232 2.23 7.85 19.73
CA LEU A 232 1.33 6.91 19.07
C LEU A 232 0.59 5.97 20.04
N GLY A 233 0.94 6.00 21.35
CA GLY A 233 0.30 5.20 22.40
C GLY A 233 0.69 3.74 22.45
N ARG A 234 1.19 3.17 21.33
CA ARG A 234 1.67 1.78 21.22
C ARG A 234 2.76 1.66 20.16
N ALA A 235 3.66 0.69 20.36
CA ALA A 235 4.70 0.33 19.40
C ALA A 235 4.88 -1.18 19.34
N ILE A 236 5.46 -1.67 18.26
CA ILE A 236 5.93 -3.04 18.13
C ILE A 236 7.45 -3.06 18.19
N VAL A 237 8.00 -3.93 19.03
CA VAL A 237 9.44 -4.21 19.11
C VAL A 237 9.65 -5.60 18.57
N GLU A 238 10.50 -5.77 17.57
CA GLU A 238 10.75 -7.07 16.96
C GLU A 238 12.24 -7.36 16.82
N GLN A 239 12.56 -8.64 16.82
CA GLN A 239 13.92 -9.13 16.61
C GLN A 239 14.48 -8.57 15.30
N TYR A 240 15.68 -8.00 15.35
CA TYR A 240 16.40 -7.65 14.13
C TYR A 240 16.88 -8.93 13.43
N VAL A 241 16.42 -9.14 12.21
CA VAL A 241 16.86 -10.23 11.34
C VAL A 241 17.81 -9.66 10.31
N LYS A 242 19.08 -10.08 10.33
CA LYS A 242 20.06 -9.71 9.32
C LYS A 242 19.81 -10.51 8.06
N GLY A 243 19.64 -9.82 6.92
CA GLY A 243 19.36 -10.48 5.66
C GLY A 243 19.17 -9.51 4.51
N ARG A 244 18.64 -10.04 3.41
CA ARG A 244 18.27 -9.29 2.20
C ARG A 244 16.81 -8.86 2.33
N GLU A 245 16.51 -7.61 2.01
CA GLU A 245 15.15 -7.09 1.98
C GLU A 245 14.54 -7.41 0.60
N ILE A 246 13.45 -8.18 0.61
CA ILE A 246 12.79 -8.67 -0.60
C ILE A 246 11.30 -8.40 -0.47
N ASP A 247 10.70 -7.79 -1.49
CA ASP A 247 9.26 -7.61 -1.57
C ASP A 247 8.64 -8.51 -2.63
N VAL A 248 7.37 -8.88 -2.43
CA VAL A 248 6.61 -9.69 -3.37
C VAL A 248 5.19 -9.17 -3.50
N GLY A 249 4.84 -8.75 -4.71
CA GLY A 249 3.49 -8.42 -5.10
C GLY A 249 2.63 -9.67 -5.34
N VAL A 250 1.37 -9.56 -4.98
CA VAL A 250 0.33 -10.53 -5.37
C VAL A 250 -0.66 -9.82 -6.27
N LEU A 251 -0.95 -10.40 -7.43
CA LEU A 251 -1.95 -9.88 -8.37
C LEU A 251 -2.89 -11.01 -8.77
N LYS A 252 -4.19 -10.85 -8.52
CA LYS A 252 -5.22 -11.86 -8.85
C LYS A 252 -4.97 -13.23 -8.21
N GLY A 253 -4.37 -13.24 -7.03
CA GLY A 253 -4.05 -14.45 -6.29
C GLY A 253 -2.78 -15.17 -6.72
N GLU A 254 -2.01 -14.60 -7.65
CA GLU A 254 -0.72 -15.09 -8.11
C GLU A 254 0.41 -14.20 -7.59
N GLY A 255 1.52 -14.78 -7.11
CA GLY A 255 2.70 -14.03 -6.69
C GLY A 255 3.47 -13.53 -7.92
N LEU A 256 3.81 -12.27 -7.96
CA LEU A 256 4.66 -11.66 -8.99
C LEU A 256 6.14 -12.05 -8.76
N PRO A 257 7.03 -11.81 -9.73
CA PRO A 257 8.47 -11.91 -9.52
C PRO A 257 8.90 -11.01 -8.36
N SER A 258 9.72 -11.52 -7.45
CA SER A 258 10.18 -10.75 -6.30
C SER A 258 11.12 -9.61 -6.72
N ILE A 259 11.21 -8.58 -5.87
CA ILE A 259 12.10 -7.45 -6.04
C ILE A 259 13.01 -7.31 -4.83
N GLU A 260 14.32 -7.19 -5.04
CA GLU A 260 15.30 -6.93 -3.98
C GLU A 260 15.53 -5.45 -3.81
N ILE A 261 15.59 -5.03 -2.56
CA ILE A 261 15.75 -3.65 -2.14
C ILE A 261 17.11 -3.51 -1.44
N ILE A 262 17.99 -2.68 -2.00
CA ILE A 262 19.35 -2.47 -1.49
C ILE A 262 19.54 -0.97 -1.24
N PRO A 263 19.25 -0.48 -0.01
CA PRO A 263 19.52 0.91 0.34
C PRO A 263 21.02 1.20 0.24
N LYS A 264 21.42 2.35 -0.32
CA LYS A 264 22.83 2.75 -0.38
C LYS A 264 23.39 3.12 0.99
N HIS A 265 22.54 3.60 1.89
CA HIS A 265 22.90 3.99 3.25
C HIS A 265 21.81 3.60 4.23
N GLY A 266 22.19 3.08 5.41
CA GLY A 266 21.25 2.76 6.48
C GLY A 266 20.31 1.60 6.18
N PHE A 267 19.01 1.82 6.35
CA PHE A 267 17.92 0.88 6.06
C PHE A 267 16.88 1.55 5.13
N TYR A 268 15.88 0.82 4.67
CA TYR A 268 14.88 1.30 3.73
C TYR A 268 13.87 2.24 4.41
N ASP A 269 14.36 3.44 4.77
CA ASP A 269 13.59 4.53 5.39
C ASP A 269 12.84 5.37 4.34
N TYR A 270 12.14 6.43 4.79
CA TYR A 270 11.37 7.32 3.93
C TYR A 270 12.23 7.94 2.80
N ILE A 271 13.46 8.37 3.11
CA ILE A 271 14.37 8.98 2.15
C ILE A 271 14.78 7.93 1.09
N ASN A 272 15.18 6.75 1.54
CA ASN A 272 15.57 5.65 0.66
C ASN A 272 14.40 5.13 -0.20
N LYS A 273 13.14 5.28 0.24
CA LYS A 273 11.94 4.88 -0.51
C LYS A 273 11.60 5.85 -1.64
N TYR A 274 11.81 7.16 -1.45
CA TYR A 274 11.23 8.16 -2.36
C TYR A 274 12.25 9.09 -3.04
N GLN A 275 13.51 9.14 -2.58
CA GLN A 275 14.57 9.84 -3.28
C GLN A 275 15.15 9.01 -4.43
N ALA A 276 15.13 9.60 -5.63
CA ALA A 276 15.70 8.96 -6.82
C ALA A 276 17.17 8.60 -6.62
N GLY A 277 17.50 7.32 -6.79
CA GLY A 277 18.86 6.81 -6.69
C GLY A 277 19.38 6.58 -5.28
N ALA A 278 18.58 6.73 -4.22
CA ALA A 278 18.95 6.40 -2.84
C ALA A 278 18.98 4.87 -2.61
N THR A 279 18.20 4.12 -3.36
CA THR A 279 18.09 2.66 -3.29
C THR A 279 18.38 2.05 -4.66
N VAL A 280 18.94 0.85 -4.67
CA VAL A 280 19.02 -0.01 -5.84
C VAL A 280 17.92 -1.06 -5.72
N GLU A 281 17.07 -1.15 -6.73
CA GLU A 281 15.96 -2.10 -6.82
C GLU A 281 16.25 -3.07 -7.97
N ILE A 282 16.24 -4.37 -7.70
CA ILE A 282 16.54 -5.41 -8.68
C ILE A 282 15.34 -6.32 -8.84
N CYS A 283 14.68 -6.27 -9.98
CA CYS A 283 13.51 -7.09 -10.31
C CYS A 283 13.68 -7.80 -11.67
N PRO A 284 13.56 -9.13 -11.76
CA PRO A 284 13.42 -10.09 -10.66
C PRO A 284 14.63 -10.10 -9.72
N SER A 285 14.42 -10.38 -8.43
CA SER A 285 15.52 -10.45 -7.47
C SER A 285 16.49 -11.58 -7.86
N PRO A 286 17.82 -11.37 -7.72
CA PRO A 286 18.83 -12.40 -7.98
C PRO A 286 18.95 -13.37 -6.79
N ILE A 287 17.89 -14.14 -6.55
CA ILE A 287 17.76 -15.06 -5.42
C ILE A 287 17.63 -16.49 -5.95
N GLU A 288 17.97 -17.48 -5.12
CA GLU A 288 17.85 -18.90 -5.48
C GLU A 288 16.41 -19.26 -5.85
N PRO A 289 16.16 -20.06 -6.92
CA PRO A 289 14.80 -20.38 -7.38
C PRO A 289 13.91 -21.02 -6.32
N ALA A 290 14.50 -21.78 -5.38
CA ALA A 290 13.73 -22.37 -4.28
C ALA A 290 13.24 -21.32 -3.28
N ILE A 291 14.03 -20.29 -2.99
CA ILE A 291 13.67 -19.17 -2.12
C ILE A 291 12.64 -18.27 -2.82
N GLU A 292 12.81 -18.00 -4.10
CA GLU A 292 11.83 -17.27 -4.92
C GLU A 292 10.46 -17.96 -4.90
N ALA A 293 10.44 -19.29 -5.06
CA ALA A 293 9.21 -20.07 -5.01
C ALA A 293 8.54 -19.99 -3.62
N GLU A 294 9.35 -20.04 -2.56
CA GLU A 294 8.86 -19.92 -1.17
C GLU A 294 8.30 -18.53 -0.88
N LEU A 295 9.01 -17.46 -1.27
CA LEU A 295 8.55 -16.07 -1.13
C LEU A 295 7.19 -15.88 -1.77
N ARG A 296 7.03 -16.27 -3.04
CA ARG A 296 5.76 -16.15 -3.77
C ARG A 296 4.65 -16.99 -3.13
N ARG A 297 4.98 -18.21 -2.66
CA ARG A 297 4.04 -19.08 -1.95
C ARG A 297 3.55 -18.42 -0.65
N VAL A 298 4.48 -17.84 0.13
CA VAL A 298 4.15 -17.17 1.39
C VAL A 298 3.35 -15.90 1.14
N ALA A 299 3.71 -15.09 0.14
CA ALA A 299 2.97 -13.89 -0.22
C ALA A 299 1.50 -14.20 -0.56
N VAL A 300 1.26 -15.20 -1.42
CA VAL A 300 -0.10 -15.65 -1.76
C VAL A 300 -0.82 -16.22 -0.54
N LYS A 301 -0.11 -16.93 0.34
CA LYS A 301 -0.69 -17.49 1.58
C LYS A 301 -1.16 -16.38 2.52
N VAL A 302 -0.33 -15.36 2.79
CA VAL A 302 -0.69 -14.23 3.67
C VAL A 302 -1.80 -13.39 3.05
N HIS A 303 -1.73 -13.10 1.76
CA HIS A 303 -2.81 -12.41 1.02
C HIS A 303 -4.17 -13.10 1.21
N LYS A 304 -4.24 -14.42 1.03
CA LYS A 304 -5.48 -15.21 1.22
C LYS A 304 -5.91 -15.27 2.67
N LEU A 305 -4.97 -15.44 3.59
CA LEU A 305 -5.22 -15.55 5.03
C LEU A 305 -5.91 -14.30 5.58
N LEU A 306 -5.48 -13.12 5.14
CA LEU A 306 -6.06 -11.83 5.55
C LEU A 306 -7.32 -11.48 4.74
N GLY A 307 -7.77 -12.34 3.84
CA GLY A 307 -8.96 -12.12 2.99
C GLY A 307 -8.78 -10.97 1.99
N LEU A 308 -7.53 -10.71 1.58
CA LEU A 308 -7.24 -9.65 0.63
C LEU A 308 -7.75 -10.01 -0.77
N LYS A 309 -7.99 -8.97 -1.57
CA LYS A 309 -8.52 -9.10 -2.93
C LYS A 309 -7.61 -8.37 -3.90
N THR A 310 -7.72 -8.75 -5.17
CA THR A 310 -7.11 -8.14 -6.34
C THR A 310 -5.59 -8.07 -6.27
N TYR A 311 -5.02 -7.28 -5.37
CA TYR A 311 -3.58 -7.08 -5.27
C TYR A 311 -3.15 -6.70 -3.85
N SER A 312 -1.89 -6.97 -3.53
CA SER A 312 -1.19 -6.55 -2.31
C SER A 312 0.32 -6.68 -2.54
N ARG A 313 1.14 -6.13 -1.65
CA ARG A 313 2.59 -6.35 -1.62
C ARG A 313 3.00 -6.71 -0.20
N SER A 314 3.80 -7.75 -0.05
CA SER A 314 4.34 -8.17 1.23
C SER A 314 5.85 -8.00 1.27
N ASP A 315 6.35 -7.55 2.41
CA ASP A 315 7.74 -7.19 2.64
C ASP A 315 8.40 -8.28 3.52
N TYR A 316 9.61 -8.72 3.15
CA TYR A 316 10.32 -9.85 3.76
C TYR A 316 11.78 -9.56 4.02
N ILE A 317 12.35 -10.25 5.04
CA ILE A 317 13.80 -10.45 5.13
C ILE A 317 14.09 -11.91 4.80
N VAL A 318 15.07 -12.13 3.93
CA VAL A 318 15.68 -13.44 3.65
C VAL A 318 17.04 -13.48 4.32
N ASP A 319 17.21 -14.32 5.33
CA ASP A 319 18.46 -14.44 6.07
C ASP A 319 19.55 -15.20 5.30
N GLU A 320 20.76 -15.29 5.88
CA GLU A 320 21.91 -15.98 5.28
C GLU A 320 21.70 -17.47 5.06
N LYS A 321 20.70 -18.08 5.71
CA LYS A 321 20.32 -19.49 5.54
C LYS A 321 19.26 -19.71 4.48
N GLY A 322 18.72 -18.63 3.92
CA GLY A 322 17.59 -18.65 3.00
C GLY A 322 16.23 -18.73 3.69
N ASP A 323 16.17 -18.54 5.00
CA ASP A 323 14.91 -18.50 5.74
C ASP A 323 14.16 -17.20 5.47
N VAL A 324 12.88 -17.31 5.10
CA VAL A 324 12.00 -16.17 4.72
C VAL A 324 11.24 -15.70 5.95
N TYR A 325 11.38 -14.43 6.32
CA TYR A 325 10.68 -13.78 7.42
C TYR A 325 9.72 -12.72 6.93
N PHE A 326 8.43 -12.91 7.12
CA PHE A 326 7.39 -11.95 6.81
C PHE A 326 7.44 -10.75 7.77
N LEU A 327 7.45 -9.53 7.26
CA LEU A 327 7.46 -8.29 8.03
C LEU A 327 6.08 -7.64 8.10
N GLU A 328 5.51 -7.30 6.94
CA GLU A 328 4.23 -6.60 6.80
C GLU A 328 3.63 -6.84 5.41
N ILE A 329 2.39 -6.40 5.23
CA ILE A 329 1.68 -6.46 3.95
C ILE A 329 0.91 -5.17 3.69
N ASN A 330 1.05 -4.62 2.49
CA ASN A 330 0.41 -3.40 2.03
C ASN A 330 -0.76 -3.74 1.10
N THR A 331 -1.94 -3.15 1.35
CA THR A 331 -3.17 -3.43 0.58
C THR A 331 -3.40 -2.49 -0.59
N LEU A 332 -2.80 -1.29 -0.56
CA LEU A 332 -2.73 -0.34 -1.65
C LEU A 332 -1.27 0.06 -1.92
N PRO A 333 -0.42 -0.86 -2.40
CA PRO A 333 0.98 -0.55 -2.66
C PRO A 333 1.12 0.58 -3.68
N GLY A 334 2.25 1.30 -3.61
CA GLY A 334 2.56 2.43 -4.50
C GLY A 334 2.37 2.09 -5.97
N MET A 335 1.74 3.02 -6.70
CA MET A 335 1.37 2.86 -8.11
C MET A 335 2.05 3.91 -9.01
N THR A 336 3.24 4.39 -8.64
CA THR A 336 4.08 5.14 -9.58
C THR A 336 4.89 4.15 -10.45
N PRO A 337 5.36 4.51 -11.65
CA PRO A 337 6.17 3.63 -12.47
C PRO A 337 7.46 3.14 -11.80
N THR A 338 7.97 3.90 -10.82
CA THR A 338 9.13 3.56 -10.00
C THR A 338 8.78 2.85 -8.69
N SER A 339 7.49 2.63 -8.41
CA SER A 339 7.06 1.83 -7.26
C SER A 339 7.28 0.35 -7.50
N LEU A 340 7.48 -0.42 -6.43
CA LEU A 340 7.86 -1.84 -6.50
C LEU A 340 6.81 -2.68 -7.23
N MET A 341 5.52 -2.55 -6.88
CA MET A 341 4.44 -3.32 -7.52
C MET A 341 4.35 -3.16 -9.05
N PRO A 342 4.41 -1.95 -9.65
CA PRO A 342 4.51 -1.79 -11.10
C PRO A 342 5.78 -2.41 -11.72
N GLN A 343 6.92 -2.38 -11.02
CA GLN A 343 8.16 -3.00 -11.50
C GLN A 343 8.04 -4.53 -11.53
N GLU A 344 7.49 -5.14 -10.47
CA GLU A 344 7.20 -6.58 -10.40
C GLU A 344 6.20 -7.01 -11.49
N ALA A 345 5.16 -6.20 -11.73
CA ALA A 345 4.20 -6.44 -12.81
C ALA A 345 4.88 -6.36 -14.19
N ALA A 346 5.75 -5.37 -14.41
CA ALA A 346 6.52 -5.23 -15.65
C ALA A 346 7.45 -6.42 -15.87
N ALA A 347 8.12 -6.92 -14.83
CA ALA A 347 8.94 -8.13 -14.89
C ALA A 347 8.11 -9.39 -15.22
N ALA A 348 6.82 -9.40 -14.87
CA ALA A 348 5.85 -10.43 -15.28
C ALA A 348 5.25 -10.19 -16.68
N GLY A 349 5.69 -9.16 -17.41
CA GLY A 349 5.17 -8.82 -18.75
C GLY A 349 3.86 -8.03 -18.74
N ILE A 350 3.50 -7.42 -17.62
CA ILE A 350 2.28 -6.62 -17.43
C ILE A 350 2.68 -5.14 -17.39
N ASP A 351 2.38 -4.38 -18.44
CA ASP A 351 2.65 -2.95 -18.45
C ASP A 351 1.72 -2.18 -17.48
N TYR A 352 2.07 -0.92 -17.19
CA TYR A 352 1.35 -0.09 -16.21
C TYR A 352 -0.14 0.09 -16.53
N ARG A 353 -0.51 0.27 -17.80
CA ARG A 353 -1.92 0.42 -18.21
C ARG A 353 -2.67 -0.89 -18.01
N SER A 354 -2.05 -2.00 -18.40
CA SER A 354 -2.61 -3.34 -18.18
C SER A 354 -2.79 -3.64 -16.70
N LEU A 355 -1.86 -3.24 -15.85
CA LEU A 355 -1.98 -3.37 -14.38
C LEU A 355 -3.19 -2.57 -13.87
N CYS A 356 -3.33 -1.29 -14.24
CA CYS A 356 -4.48 -0.47 -13.87
C CYS A 356 -5.80 -1.09 -14.35
N GLN A 357 -5.83 -1.62 -15.59
CA GLN A 357 -7.03 -2.25 -16.14
C GLN A 357 -7.39 -3.56 -15.43
N ILE A 358 -6.40 -4.39 -15.07
CA ILE A 358 -6.63 -5.63 -14.31
C ILE A 358 -7.25 -5.32 -12.95
N ILE A 359 -6.72 -4.31 -12.26
CA ILE A 359 -7.24 -3.86 -10.96
C ILE A 359 -8.68 -3.34 -11.10
N LEU A 360 -8.94 -2.53 -12.11
CA LEU A 360 -10.26 -1.98 -12.41
C LEU A 360 -11.28 -3.07 -12.73
N ASP A 361 -10.94 -4.00 -13.64
CA ASP A 361 -11.81 -5.09 -14.07
C ASP A 361 -12.25 -6.00 -12.92
N ASP A 362 -11.38 -6.17 -11.94
CA ASP A 362 -11.66 -7.01 -10.77
C ASP A 362 -12.70 -6.36 -9.85
N ALA A 363 -12.59 -5.06 -9.63
CA ALA A 363 -13.54 -4.28 -8.84
C ALA A 363 -14.95 -4.31 -9.44
N VAL A 364 -15.06 -4.11 -10.75
CA VAL A 364 -16.36 -4.13 -11.45
C VAL A 364 -17.02 -5.52 -11.41
N LYS A 365 -16.24 -6.61 -11.47
CA LYS A 365 -16.77 -7.97 -11.34
C LYS A 365 -17.24 -8.29 -9.92
N GLY A 366 -16.51 -7.76 -8.91
CA GLY A 366 -16.85 -7.92 -7.49
C GLY A 366 -18.15 -7.21 -7.10
N GLY A 367 -18.37 -6.00 -7.61
CA GLY A 367 -19.56 -5.19 -7.35
C GLY A 367 -20.88 -5.76 -7.87
N LYS A 368 -20.84 -6.76 -8.77
CA LYS A 368 -22.06 -7.45 -9.27
C LYS A 368 -22.51 -8.63 -8.40
N ARG A 369 -21.86 -8.86 -7.26
CA ARG A 369 -22.14 -10.00 -6.34
C ARG A 369 -22.75 -9.57 -5.00
N ALA A 370 -23.12 -8.30 -4.83
CA ALA A 370 -23.85 -7.83 -3.67
C ALA A 370 -25.37 -7.88 -3.88
#